data_410ebbb469ab0afb3d6534e662929759
#
_entry.id   410ebbb469ab0afb3d6534e662929759
#
_cell.length_a   1.000
_cell.length_b   1.000
_cell.length_c   1.000
_cell.angle_alpha   90.00
_cell.angle_beta   90.00
_cell.angle_gamma   90.00
#
_symmetry.space_group_name_H-M   'P 1'
#
loop_
_entity.id
_entity.type
_entity.pdbx_description
1 polymer ?
#
loop_
_entity_poly.entity_id
_entity_poly.type
_entity_poly.pdbx_seq_one_letter_code
_entity_poly.pdbx_strand_id
1 'polypeptide(L)'
;MRVAVVGAGVSGLTATKCCLDEGLEPTCFEQSRDIGGVWRYTEHIEAGRPSLYPSVISNTSKEMSAFSDFPYPEDFPVFLPNAQFLNYLQRYAEHFGLRKHIKFGTAVVSIRKHPDFATTGQWDVVTEAEGKQTLHVFDAVMVCSGNFSEPYLPLHCFPGIERFQGQYFHSRQYKHPDVFQGKRVLVVGMGNSGVDIAVEASRVATKVTVSTSRGAWVFGRVFDHGYPWDMVYNTRLMSLIRNSLPRPLSWGLINYRVNQWFNHKNYGLQPDRGTGRPVLNDDLPSYILTGRITIKPGVKEFKDNSVVFHNCPEEEPIDIVVFCTGYNVSFPFLEEAVIKVENKHASLYKYVFPTHLQRPTLAVVGLIKTLGAMMPVTEVQARWVTRVFKGLCRLPPQSLMEKEVNEKKKNQWLVYMDELASFIGAKPSVLGLLCRDPRLALTIFFGPCTPYQYRLGGPGRWEGARQAILTQWDRTLKPTRTRVPASSSSLCPSLLTVVGVLLLLAALVFGFQ
;
A
#
# COMPACT_ATOMS: atom_id res chain seq x y z
N MET A 1 7.02 23.41 -18.46
CA MET A 1 5.66 23.00 -18.05
C MET A 1 5.62 23.00 -16.53
N ARG A 2 4.77 23.85 -15.97
CA ARG A 2 4.62 24.01 -14.51
C ARG A 2 3.62 22.97 -13.99
N VAL A 3 4.01 22.20 -12.97
CA VAL A 3 3.19 21.12 -12.41
C VAL A 3 2.91 21.39 -10.93
N ALA A 4 1.64 21.46 -10.55
CA ALA A 4 1.25 21.45 -9.14
C ALA A 4 1.22 20.02 -8.61
N VAL A 5 1.90 19.79 -7.48
CA VAL A 5 1.85 18.51 -6.76
C VAL A 5 1.18 18.74 -5.42
N VAL A 6 0.12 18.00 -5.11
CA VAL A 6 -0.71 18.19 -3.91
C VAL A 6 -0.37 17.15 -2.85
N GLY A 7 0.35 17.55 -1.80
CA GLY A 7 0.82 16.72 -0.70
C GLY A 7 2.25 16.24 -0.86
N ALA A 8 3.05 16.27 0.24
CA ALA A 8 4.44 15.84 0.30
C ALA A 8 4.64 14.52 1.07
N GLY A 9 3.69 13.59 0.97
CA GLY A 9 3.86 12.21 1.37
C GLY A 9 4.69 11.41 0.36
N VAL A 10 4.69 10.07 0.48
CA VAL A 10 5.39 9.16 -0.45
C VAL A 10 5.09 9.48 -1.92
N SER A 11 3.80 9.64 -2.26
CA SER A 11 3.37 9.93 -3.64
C SER A 11 3.86 11.29 -4.13
N GLY A 12 3.79 12.32 -3.28
CA GLY A 12 4.20 13.67 -3.69
C GLY A 12 5.70 13.84 -3.82
N LEU A 13 6.48 13.21 -2.94
CA LEU A 13 7.94 13.20 -3.05
C LEU A 13 8.40 12.56 -4.36
N THR A 14 7.84 11.38 -4.68
CA THR A 14 8.20 10.69 -5.92
C THR A 14 7.65 11.41 -7.16
N ALA A 15 6.46 12.04 -7.09
CA ALA A 15 5.92 12.87 -8.16
C ALA A 15 6.80 14.09 -8.45
N THR A 16 7.24 14.79 -7.41
CA THR A 16 8.16 15.92 -7.52
C THR A 16 9.48 15.51 -8.18
N LYS A 17 10.07 14.40 -7.70
CA LYS A 17 11.31 13.85 -8.28
C LYS A 17 11.13 13.46 -9.75
N CYS A 18 10.06 12.76 -10.10
CA CYS A 18 9.81 12.34 -11.48
C CYS A 18 9.55 13.53 -12.42
N CYS A 19 8.93 14.62 -11.92
CA CYS A 19 8.84 15.87 -12.68
C CYS A 19 10.22 16.44 -13.00
N LEU A 20 11.13 16.50 -12.02
CA LEU A 20 12.48 16.98 -12.20
C LEU A 20 13.28 16.11 -13.18
N ASP A 21 13.16 14.77 -13.07
CA ASP A 21 13.82 13.82 -13.98
C ASP A 21 13.41 14.03 -15.44
N GLU A 22 12.18 14.43 -15.68
CA GLU A 22 11.66 14.69 -17.02
C GLU A 22 11.78 16.17 -17.44
N GLY A 23 12.44 17.03 -16.65
CA GLY A 23 12.63 18.46 -16.94
C GLY A 23 11.34 19.28 -16.86
N LEU A 24 10.39 18.86 -16.02
CA LEU A 24 9.22 19.64 -15.65
C LEU A 24 9.52 20.52 -14.43
N GLU A 25 8.70 21.53 -14.17
CA GLU A 25 8.86 22.49 -13.08
C GLU A 25 7.83 22.22 -11.97
N PRO A 26 8.11 21.32 -11.00
CA PRO A 26 7.15 21.02 -9.94
C PRO A 26 7.12 22.11 -8.88
N THR A 27 5.91 22.40 -8.39
CA THR A 27 5.68 23.07 -7.11
C THR A 27 4.81 22.15 -6.27
N CYS A 28 5.36 21.61 -5.20
CA CYS A 28 4.63 20.74 -4.27
C CYS A 28 4.06 21.60 -3.12
N PHE A 29 2.77 21.43 -2.82
CA PHE A 29 2.09 22.09 -1.72
C PHE A 29 1.81 21.07 -0.61
N GLU A 30 2.32 21.33 0.59
CA GLU A 30 2.10 20.50 1.77
C GLU A 30 1.47 21.32 2.88
N GLN A 31 0.30 20.90 3.33
CA GLN A 31 -0.43 21.60 4.39
C GLN A 31 0.27 21.58 5.74
N SER A 32 1.08 20.56 5.99
CA SER A 32 1.83 20.43 7.24
C SER A 32 3.22 21.11 7.14
N ARG A 33 3.94 21.09 8.26
CA ARG A 33 5.26 21.73 8.36
C ARG A 33 6.42 20.87 7.89
N ASP A 34 6.16 19.59 7.53
CA ASP A 34 7.20 18.67 7.08
C ASP A 34 6.66 17.59 6.14
N ILE A 35 7.57 16.88 5.48
CA ILE A 35 7.29 15.75 4.59
C ILE A 35 6.86 14.49 5.34
N GLY A 36 6.42 13.48 4.60
CA GLY A 36 6.22 12.12 5.09
C GLY A 36 4.78 11.62 5.08
N GLY A 37 3.79 12.53 4.97
CA GLY A 37 2.37 12.13 4.91
C GLY A 37 1.95 11.26 6.09
N VAL A 38 1.41 10.06 5.82
CA VAL A 38 0.99 9.12 6.88
C VAL A 38 2.14 8.64 7.78
N TRP A 39 3.37 8.59 7.28
CA TRP A 39 4.53 8.13 8.04
C TRP A 39 5.09 9.15 9.02
N ARG A 40 4.62 10.40 8.98
CA ARG A 40 4.96 11.40 9.98
C ARG A 40 4.02 11.26 11.18
N TYR A 41 4.52 10.61 12.24
CA TYR A 41 3.81 10.52 13.50
C TYR A 41 3.67 11.90 14.16
N THR A 42 2.50 12.15 14.72
CA THR A 42 2.21 13.29 15.59
C THR A 42 1.38 12.79 16.78
N GLU A 43 1.65 13.32 17.98
CA GLU A 43 0.90 12.96 19.18
C GLU A 43 -0.58 13.34 19.05
N HIS A 44 -0.82 14.53 18.51
CA HIS A 44 -2.18 15.04 18.30
C HIS A 44 -2.68 14.76 16.89
N ILE A 45 -3.99 14.59 16.78
CA ILE A 45 -4.66 14.40 15.50
C ILE A 45 -4.76 15.76 14.80
N GLU A 46 -4.20 15.85 13.62
CA GLU A 46 -4.27 17.03 12.77
C GLU A 46 -5.44 16.90 11.77
N ALA A 47 -6.26 17.94 11.65
CA ALA A 47 -7.40 17.94 10.71
C ALA A 47 -6.91 17.76 9.25
N GLY A 48 -7.67 17.01 8.45
CA GLY A 48 -7.35 16.77 7.04
C GLY A 48 -6.09 15.91 6.78
N ARG A 49 -5.41 15.42 7.84
CA ARG A 49 -4.23 14.56 7.71
C ARG A 49 -4.49 13.14 8.20
N PRO A 50 -3.79 12.14 7.63
CA PRO A 50 -3.81 10.79 8.17
C PRO A 50 -3.20 10.75 9.58
N SER A 51 -3.63 9.78 10.38
CA SER A 51 -3.10 9.54 11.72
C SER A 51 -2.46 8.17 11.80
N LEU A 52 -1.36 8.10 12.54
CA LEU A 52 -0.57 6.91 12.79
C LEU A 52 -0.36 6.76 14.30
N TYR A 53 -0.11 5.55 14.79
CA TYR A 53 0.29 5.26 16.17
C TYR A 53 1.79 4.86 16.23
N PRO A 54 2.49 5.03 17.37
CA PRO A 54 3.94 4.89 17.44
C PRO A 54 4.48 3.50 17.08
N SER A 55 3.71 2.46 17.37
CA SER A 55 4.10 1.06 17.20
C SER A 55 3.96 0.53 15.77
N VAL A 56 3.49 1.35 14.83
CA VAL A 56 3.33 0.90 13.43
C VAL A 56 4.66 0.45 12.84
N ILE A 57 4.63 -0.78 12.31
CA ILE A 57 5.70 -1.39 11.53
C ILE A 57 5.21 -1.58 10.09
N SER A 58 6.10 -1.38 9.11
CA SER A 58 5.77 -1.60 7.70
C SER A 58 5.26 -3.03 7.45
N ASN A 59 4.33 -3.18 6.53
CA ASN A 59 3.76 -4.48 6.14
C ASN A 59 4.53 -5.14 4.98
N THR A 60 5.49 -4.44 4.42
CA THR A 60 6.36 -4.91 3.33
C THR A 60 7.82 -4.69 3.70
N SER A 61 8.67 -5.60 3.23
CA SER A 61 10.10 -5.56 3.51
C SER A 61 10.78 -4.35 2.85
N LYS A 62 11.91 -3.92 3.41
CA LYS A 62 12.64 -2.75 2.93
C LYS A 62 13.01 -2.86 1.45
N GLU A 63 13.49 -4.01 0.99
CA GLU A 63 13.92 -4.17 -0.40
C GLU A 63 12.73 -4.13 -1.38
N MET A 64 11.55 -4.63 -0.96
CA MET A 64 10.34 -4.55 -1.78
C MET A 64 9.71 -3.16 -1.73
N SER A 65 9.96 -2.37 -0.68
CA SER A 65 9.40 -1.03 -0.48
C SER A 65 10.32 0.10 -0.92
N ALA A 66 11.53 -0.18 -1.39
CA ALA A 66 12.46 0.86 -1.84
C ALA A 66 11.93 1.62 -3.06
N PHE A 67 12.36 2.87 -3.23
CA PHE A 67 12.31 3.51 -4.54
C PHE A 67 13.31 2.82 -5.48
N SER A 68 13.01 2.80 -6.76
CA SER A 68 13.71 1.93 -7.72
C SER A 68 15.16 2.34 -8.00
N ASP A 69 15.55 3.54 -7.63
CA ASP A 69 16.90 4.11 -7.77
C ASP A 69 17.50 4.62 -6.44
N PHE A 70 16.85 4.27 -5.31
CA PHE A 70 17.31 4.69 -3.99
C PHE A 70 17.10 3.57 -2.98
N PRO A 71 18.03 2.62 -2.84
CA PRO A 71 17.95 1.53 -1.86
C PRO A 71 17.94 2.04 -0.42
N TYR A 72 17.31 1.29 0.48
CA TYR A 72 17.46 1.52 1.92
C TYR A 72 18.90 1.28 2.39
N PRO A 73 19.36 1.92 3.46
CA PRO A 73 20.57 1.53 4.15
C PRO A 73 20.54 0.04 4.52
N GLU A 74 21.67 -0.64 4.38
CA GLU A 74 21.74 -2.09 4.58
C GLU A 74 21.48 -2.52 6.03
N ASP A 75 21.81 -1.65 6.99
CA ASP A 75 21.64 -1.82 8.42
C ASP A 75 20.20 -1.58 8.93
N PHE A 76 19.34 -1.02 8.10
CA PHE A 76 17.92 -0.85 8.47
C PHE A 76 17.24 -2.21 8.63
N PRO A 77 16.32 -2.36 9.60
CA PRO A 77 15.59 -3.61 9.80
C PRO A 77 14.77 -3.98 8.55
N VAL A 78 14.45 -5.26 8.45
CA VAL A 78 13.72 -5.81 7.29
C VAL A 78 12.34 -5.18 7.15
N PHE A 79 11.62 -5.06 8.26
CA PHE A 79 10.35 -4.35 8.36
C PHE A 79 10.56 -3.12 9.24
N LEU A 80 10.18 -1.98 8.73
CA LEU A 80 10.57 -0.68 9.28
C LEU A 80 9.57 -0.16 10.30
N PRO A 81 10.02 0.20 11.52
CA PRO A 81 9.27 1.10 12.36
C PRO A 81 9.03 2.44 11.67
N ASN A 82 7.92 3.13 12.01
CA ASN A 82 7.51 4.36 11.36
C ASN A 82 8.60 5.44 11.31
N ALA A 83 9.36 5.62 12.41
CA ALA A 83 10.44 6.60 12.48
C ALA A 83 11.56 6.33 11.47
N GLN A 84 11.92 5.06 11.27
CA GLN A 84 12.94 4.70 10.27
C GLN A 84 12.41 4.81 8.84
N PHE A 85 11.12 4.54 8.64
CA PHE A 85 10.48 4.78 7.36
C PHE A 85 10.49 6.27 7.02
N LEU A 86 10.13 7.13 7.97
CA LEU A 86 10.21 8.58 7.79
C LEU A 86 11.65 9.05 7.53
N ASN A 87 12.64 8.51 8.26
CA ASN A 87 14.05 8.81 8.04
C ASN A 87 14.48 8.49 6.59
N TYR A 88 14.03 7.38 6.04
CA TYR A 88 14.29 7.05 4.64
C TYR A 88 13.68 8.07 3.67
N LEU A 89 12.45 8.52 3.90
CA LEU A 89 11.83 9.57 3.08
C LEU A 89 12.57 10.90 3.17
N GLN A 90 13.07 11.25 4.36
CA GLN A 90 13.88 12.44 4.57
C GLN A 90 15.20 12.36 3.79
N ARG A 91 15.91 11.23 3.88
CA ARG A 91 17.13 10.96 3.09
C ARG A 91 16.87 11.02 1.58
N TYR A 92 15.74 10.47 1.13
CA TYR A 92 15.34 10.55 -0.28
C TYR A 92 15.12 12.01 -0.73
N ALA A 93 14.37 12.77 0.06
CA ALA A 93 14.10 14.16 -0.24
C ALA A 93 15.38 15.04 -0.25
N GLU A 94 16.31 14.73 0.63
CA GLU A 94 17.62 15.39 0.73
C GLU A 94 18.51 15.05 -0.47
N HIS A 95 18.65 13.74 -0.75
CA HIS A 95 19.50 13.23 -1.84
C HIS A 95 19.11 13.82 -3.19
N PHE A 96 17.83 13.95 -3.47
CA PHE A 96 17.32 14.51 -4.72
C PHE A 96 17.00 16.01 -4.64
N GLY A 97 17.32 16.69 -3.54
CA GLY A 97 17.11 18.12 -3.37
C GLY A 97 15.65 18.56 -3.49
N LEU A 98 14.70 17.72 -3.02
CA LEU A 98 13.27 17.94 -3.26
C LEU A 98 12.68 19.05 -2.39
N ARG A 99 13.24 19.30 -1.19
CA ARG A 99 12.65 20.23 -0.20
C ARG A 99 12.49 21.66 -0.75
N LYS A 100 13.38 22.12 -1.62
CA LYS A 100 13.31 23.46 -2.25
C LYS A 100 12.10 23.63 -3.19
N HIS A 101 11.50 22.53 -3.63
CA HIS A 101 10.29 22.54 -4.48
C HIS A 101 8.99 22.38 -3.68
N ILE A 102 9.07 22.29 -2.34
CA ILE A 102 7.92 22.08 -1.46
C ILE A 102 7.61 23.36 -0.70
N LYS A 103 6.36 23.81 -0.80
CA LYS A 103 5.80 24.88 0.02
C LYS A 103 5.07 24.27 1.20
N PHE A 104 5.69 24.33 2.37
CA PHE A 104 5.11 23.84 3.63
C PHE A 104 4.12 24.82 4.21
N GLY A 105 3.24 24.34 5.14
CA GLY A 105 2.19 25.15 5.75
C GLY A 105 1.21 25.72 4.72
N THR A 106 1.09 25.09 3.55
CA THR A 106 0.32 25.59 2.42
C THR A 106 -0.68 24.52 1.99
N ALA A 107 -1.96 24.74 2.28
CA ALA A 107 -3.04 23.86 1.87
C ALA A 107 -3.55 24.23 0.47
N VAL A 108 -3.82 23.22 -0.36
CA VAL A 108 -4.59 23.42 -1.61
C VAL A 108 -6.06 23.36 -1.25
N VAL A 109 -6.79 24.45 -1.47
CA VAL A 109 -8.21 24.57 -1.11
C VAL A 109 -9.15 24.48 -2.30
N SER A 110 -8.67 24.77 -3.52
CA SER A 110 -9.46 24.62 -4.74
C SER A 110 -8.58 24.33 -5.96
N ILE A 111 -9.06 23.43 -6.82
CA ILE A 111 -8.48 23.16 -8.15
C ILE A 111 -9.63 23.15 -9.14
N ARG A 112 -9.57 24.06 -10.13
CA ARG A 112 -10.57 24.22 -11.17
C ARG A 112 -9.94 24.29 -12.54
N LYS A 113 -10.69 23.92 -13.57
CA LYS A 113 -10.26 24.14 -14.95
C LYS A 113 -10.11 25.65 -15.20
N HIS A 114 -8.95 26.06 -15.74
CA HIS A 114 -8.77 27.43 -16.21
C HIS A 114 -9.78 27.72 -17.34
N PRO A 115 -10.28 28.96 -17.51
CA PRO A 115 -11.21 29.29 -18.59
C PRO A 115 -10.78 28.76 -19.96
N ASP A 116 -9.49 28.81 -20.27
CA ASP A 116 -8.92 28.33 -21.53
C ASP A 116 -8.52 26.85 -21.51
N PHE A 117 -9.03 26.04 -20.56
CA PHE A 117 -8.65 24.63 -20.37
C PHE A 117 -8.77 23.80 -21.66
N ALA A 118 -9.83 24.02 -22.43
CA ALA A 118 -10.07 23.26 -23.66
C ALA A 118 -8.88 23.40 -24.66
N THR A 119 -8.25 24.55 -24.71
CA THR A 119 -7.09 24.84 -25.56
C THR A 119 -5.77 24.52 -24.89
N THR A 120 -5.58 24.98 -23.65
CA THR A 120 -4.30 24.96 -22.95
C THR A 120 -4.11 23.72 -22.07
N GLY A 121 -5.20 23.18 -21.50
CA GLY A 121 -5.16 22.13 -20.46
C GLY A 121 -4.77 22.66 -19.07
N GLN A 122 -4.77 23.98 -18.86
CA GLN A 122 -4.33 24.62 -17.62
C GLN A 122 -5.36 24.54 -16.50
N TRP A 123 -4.87 24.69 -15.27
CA TRP A 123 -5.63 24.60 -14.03
C TRP A 123 -5.41 25.83 -13.15
N ASP A 124 -6.47 26.35 -12.59
CA ASP A 124 -6.46 27.32 -11.50
C ASP A 124 -6.34 26.56 -10.17
N VAL A 125 -5.27 26.82 -9.44
CA VAL A 125 -5.00 26.19 -8.13
C VAL A 125 -4.97 27.29 -7.08
N VAL A 126 -5.94 27.23 -6.15
CA VAL A 126 -6.00 28.15 -5.00
C VAL A 126 -5.36 27.46 -3.81
N THR A 127 -4.36 28.12 -3.23
CA THR A 127 -3.68 27.68 -2.01
C THR A 127 -3.97 28.62 -0.86
N GLU A 128 -3.95 28.10 0.36
CA GLU A 128 -4.10 28.86 1.59
C GLU A 128 -2.90 28.63 2.51
N ALA A 129 -2.28 29.72 2.93
CA ALA A 129 -1.21 29.75 3.91
C ALA A 129 -1.41 30.93 4.86
N GLU A 130 -1.34 30.69 6.17
CA GLU A 130 -1.53 31.73 7.21
C GLU A 130 -2.83 32.53 7.03
N GLY A 131 -3.91 31.87 6.60
CA GLY A 131 -5.21 32.48 6.36
C GLY A 131 -5.31 33.32 5.07
N LYS A 132 -4.23 33.39 4.27
CA LYS A 132 -4.24 34.11 2.99
C LYS A 132 -4.34 33.14 1.81
N GLN A 133 -5.34 33.38 0.96
CA GLN A 133 -5.50 32.62 -0.28
C GLN A 133 -4.71 33.26 -1.44
N THR A 134 -4.12 32.40 -2.26
CA THR A 134 -3.37 32.78 -3.45
C THR A 134 -3.76 31.91 -4.62
N LEU A 135 -4.08 32.52 -5.75
CA LEU A 135 -4.38 31.86 -7.00
C LEU A 135 -3.09 31.63 -7.80
N HIS A 136 -2.92 30.43 -8.31
CA HIS A 136 -1.84 30.04 -9.20
C HIS A 136 -2.40 29.35 -10.44
N VAL A 137 -1.74 29.56 -11.59
CA VAL A 137 -2.06 28.83 -12.83
C VAL A 137 -0.97 27.79 -13.08
N PHE A 138 -1.35 26.52 -13.30
CA PHE A 138 -0.46 25.42 -13.62
C PHE A 138 -0.86 24.73 -14.93
N ASP A 139 0.13 24.21 -15.64
CA ASP A 139 -0.11 23.47 -16.88
C ASP A 139 -0.60 22.03 -16.62
N ALA A 140 -0.29 21.49 -15.43
CA ALA A 140 -0.78 20.18 -15.00
C ALA A 140 -0.84 20.06 -13.48
N VAL A 141 -1.59 19.07 -12.99
CA VAL A 141 -1.79 18.78 -11.57
C VAL A 141 -1.58 17.30 -11.28
N MET A 142 -0.78 16.99 -10.26
CA MET A 142 -0.64 15.66 -9.67
C MET A 142 -1.23 15.63 -8.26
N VAL A 143 -2.35 14.93 -8.08
CA VAL A 143 -3.03 14.79 -6.79
C VAL A 143 -2.38 13.66 -6.01
N CYS A 144 -1.65 14.00 -4.95
CA CYS A 144 -0.88 13.10 -4.09
C CYS A 144 -1.35 13.16 -2.63
N SER A 145 -2.62 13.50 -2.40
CA SER A 145 -3.23 13.76 -1.09
C SER A 145 -3.40 12.51 -0.22
N GLY A 146 -3.18 11.30 -0.78
CA GLY A 146 -3.39 10.03 -0.08
C GLY A 146 -4.87 9.65 0.04
N ASN A 147 -5.15 8.59 0.82
CA ASN A 147 -6.49 8.01 0.97
C ASN A 147 -6.84 7.63 2.43
N PHE A 148 -6.16 8.23 3.43
CA PHE A 148 -6.36 7.95 4.85
C PHE A 148 -6.64 9.21 5.67
N SER A 149 -7.11 10.30 5.05
CA SER A 149 -7.41 11.57 5.71
C SER A 149 -8.83 11.63 6.26
N GLU A 150 -9.81 11.04 5.58
CA GLU A 150 -11.23 11.10 5.93
C GLU A 150 -11.71 9.76 6.52
N PRO A 151 -11.94 9.66 7.86
CA PRO A 151 -12.40 8.43 8.49
C PRO A 151 -13.83 8.10 8.05
N TYR A 152 -14.09 6.81 7.82
CA TYR A 152 -15.43 6.30 7.57
C TYR A 152 -16.03 5.73 8.86
N LEU A 153 -16.94 6.47 9.47
CA LEU A 153 -17.62 6.11 10.70
C LEU A 153 -19.14 5.99 10.47
N PRO A 154 -19.64 4.83 9.97
CA PRO A 154 -21.03 4.65 9.61
C PRO A 154 -21.90 4.29 10.84
N LEU A 155 -22.07 5.20 11.79
CA LEU A 155 -22.83 4.95 13.03
C LEU A 155 -24.27 4.48 12.76
N HIS A 156 -24.90 4.97 11.68
CA HIS A 156 -26.22 4.56 11.23
C HIS A 156 -26.34 3.06 10.90
N CYS A 157 -25.24 2.35 10.69
CA CYS A 157 -25.21 0.90 10.45
C CYS A 157 -25.15 0.09 11.75
N PHE A 158 -25.13 0.75 12.91
CA PHE A 158 -24.99 0.11 14.22
C PHE A 158 -26.18 0.51 15.12
N PRO A 159 -27.32 -0.23 15.05
CA PRO A 159 -28.49 0.08 15.87
C PRO A 159 -28.15 0.18 17.35
N GLY A 160 -28.70 1.16 18.04
CA GLY A 160 -28.52 1.38 19.48
C GLY A 160 -27.24 2.08 19.88
N ILE A 161 -26.33 2.42 18.94
CA ILE A 161 -25.08 3.11 19.27
C ILE A 161 -25.32 4.47 19.93
N GLU A 162 -26.43 5.12 19.64
CA GLU A 162 -26.85 6.40 20.21
C GLU A 162 -27.20 6.30 21.71
N ARG A 163 -27.51 5.10 22.22
CA ARG A 163 -27.80 4.83 23.64
C ARG A 163 -26.59 4.31 24.41
N PHE A 164 -25.54 3.92 23.69
CA PHE A 164 -24.35 3.34 24.30
C PHE A 164 -23.64 4.35 25.20
N GLN A 165 -23.52 4.05 26.48
CA GLN A 165 -22.95 4.95 27.50
C GLN A 165 -21.43 4.84 27.62
N GLY A 166 -20.81 3.82 26.98
CA GLY A 166 -19.37 3.68 26.92
C GLY A 166 -18.73 4.66 25.92
N GLN A 167 -17.43 4.61 25.83
CA GLN A 167 -16.68 5.41 24.87
C GLN A 167 -16.65 4.74 23.50
N TYR A 168 -16.71 5.50 22.43
CA TYR A 168 -16.41 4.98 21.10
C TYR A 168 -15.67 6.00 20.25
N PHE A 169 -14.78 5.52 19.39
CA PHE A 169 -14.02 6.36 18.48
C PHE A 169 -13.57 5.58 17.24
N HIS A 170 -13.19 6.30 16.19
CA HIS A 170 -12.59 5.72 15.00
C HIS A 170 -11.10 5.44 15.23
N SER A 171 -10.54 4.36 14.65
CA SER A 171 -9.11 3.98 14.75
C SER A 171 -8.13 5.11 14.42
N ARG A 172 -8.54 6.13 13.67
CA ARG A 172 -7.75 7.36 13.43
C ARG A 172 -7.38 8.09 14.74
N GLN A 173 -8.21 7.97 15.78
CA GLN A 173 -8.02 8.65 17.07
C GLN A 173 -7.10 7.85 18.00
N TYR A 174 -6.81 6.60 17.67
CA TYR A 174 -5.93 5.75 18.48
C TYR A 174 -4.47 6.22 18.41
N LYS A 175 -3.84 6.34 19.57
CA LYS A 175 -2.41 6.68 19.73
C LYS A 175 -1.68 5.68 20.64
N HIS A 176 -2.19 5.43 21.81
CA HIS A 176 -1.55 4.58 22.82
C HIS A 176 -2.54 3.60 23.46
N PRO A 177 -2.09 2.41 23.88
CA PRO A 177 -2.95 1.41 24.48
C PRO A 177 -3.49 1.77 25.88
N ASP A 178 -2.94 2.79 26.54
CA ASP A 178 -3.30 3.18 27.92
C ASP A 178 -4.80 3.51 28.07
N VAL A 179 -5.44 3.99 27.00
CA VAL A 179 -6.89 4.24 26.97
C VAL A 179 -7.71 2.98 27.28
N PHE A 180 -7.14 1.79 27.07
CA PHE A 180 -7.79 0.50 27.24
C PHE A 180 -7.51 -0.15 28.61
N GLN A 181 -6.69 0.49 29.47
CA GLN A 181 -6.27 -0.10 30.75
C GLN A 181 -7.47 -0.55 31.59
N GLY A 182 -7.55 -1.84 31.88
CA GLY A 182 -8.61 -2.45 32.70
C GLY A 182 -10.00 -2.41 32.09
N LYS A 183 -10.16 -2.13 30.80
CA LYS A 183 -11.44 -2.02 30.08
C LYS A 183 -11.78 -3.29 29.30
N ARG A 184 -13.07 -3.47 29.00
CA ARG A 184 -13.59 -4.43 28.03
C ARG A 184 -13.69 -3.71 26.69
N VAL A 185 -12.89 -4.13 25.72
CA VAL A 185 -12.72 -3.44 24.45
C VAL A 185 -13.35 -4.21 23.31
N LEU A 186 -14.17 -3.53 22.51
CA LEU A 186 -14.69 -4.04 21.24
C LEU A 186 -13.98 -3.34 20.07
N VAL A 187 -13.34 -4.11 19.21
CA VAL A 187 -12.77 -3.63 17.95
C VAL A 187 -13.71 -4.05 16.81
N VAL A 188 -14.29 -3.07 16.11
CA VAL A 188 -15.22 -3.32 15.00
C VAL A 188 -14.45 -3.19 13.67
N GLY A 189 -14.28 -4.32 13.01
CA GLY A 189 -13.56 -4.41 11.72
C GLY A 189 -12.16 -5.02 11.85
N MET A 190 -11.85 -5.88 10.89
CA MET A 190 -10.65 -6.71 10.88
C MET A 190 -9.76 -6.37 9.68
N GLY A 191 -9.30 -5.10 9.64
CA GLY A 191 -8.19 -4.65 8.79
C GLY A 191 -6.88 -4.61 9.57
N ASN A 192 -5.76 -4.17 8.95
CA ASN A 192 -4.47 -4.06 9.64
C ASN A 192 -4.59 -3.25 10.93
N SER A 193 -5.19 -2.06 10.89
CA SER A 193 -5.39 -1.23 12.08
C SER A 193 -6.22 -1.92 13.17
N GLY A 194 -7.28 -2.65 12.78
CA GLY A 194 -8.13 -3.34 13.74
C GLY A 194 -7.39 -4.46 14.47
N VAL A 195 -6.60 -5.23 13.75
CA VAL A 195 -5.80 -6.32 14.33
C VAL A 195 -4.68 -5.78 15.20
N ASP A 196 -3.94 -4.76 14.74
CA ASP A 196 -2.86 -4.15 15.51
C ASP A 196 -3.39 -3.56 16.83
N ILE A 197 -4.49 -2.78 16.76
CA ILE A 197 -5.12 -2.20 17.96
C ILE A 197 -5.64 -3.30 18.91
N ALA A 198 -6.22 -4.37 18.38
CA ALA A 198 -6.69 -5.48 19.21
C ALA A 198 -5.54 -6.17 19.95
N VAL A 199 -4.41 -6.41 19.26
CA VAL A 199 -3.21 -7.01 19.86
C VAL A 199 -2.62 -6.09 20.93
N GLU A 200 -2.49 -4.79 20.67
CA GLU A 200 -1.98 -3.84 21.67
C GLU A 200 -2.92 -3.69 22.86
N ALA A 201 -4.23 -3.52 22.60
CA ALA A 201 -5.24 -3.46 23.65
C ALA A 201 -5.21 -4.70 24.56
N SER A 202 -5.02 -5.90 23.99
CA SER A 202 -5.01 -7.16 24.75
C SER A 202 -3.89 -7.28 25.79
N ARG A 203 -2.91 -6.39 25.76
CA ARG A 203 -1.81 -6.34 26.75
C ARG A 203 -2.22 -5.62 28.02
N VAL A 204 -3.20 -4.72 27.95
CA VAL A 204 -3.60 -3.83 29.07
C VAL A 204 -5.10 -3.92 29.41
N ALA A 205 -5.93 -4.32 28.47
CA ALA A 205 -7.38 -4.48 28.65
C ALA A 205 -7.72 -5.74 29.47
N THR A 206 -8.87 -5.73 30.11
CA THR A 206 -9.42 -6.93 30.80
C THR A 206 -9.87 -7.97 29.79
N LYS A 207 -10.47 -7.54 28.68
CA LYS A 207 -10.97 -8.41 27.59
C LYS A 207 -10.96 -7.64 26.28
N VAL A 208 -10.58 -8.30 25.20
CA VAL A 208 -10.67 -7.74 23.85
C VAL A 208 -11.53 -8.65 22.97
N THR A 209 -12.54 -8.06 22.35
CA THR A 209 -13.39 -8.73 21.36
C THR A 209 -13.22 -8.05 20.01
N VAL A 210 -12.94 -8.83 18.97
CA VAL A 210 -12.87 -8.35 17.58
C VAL A 210 -14.11 -8.82 16.84
N SER A 211 -14.91 -7.88 16.35
CA SER A 211 -16.10 -8.15 15.55
C SER A 211 -15.78 -8.06 14.06
N THR A 212 -16.09 -9.12 13.32
CA THR A 212 -15.93 -9.18 11.88
C THR A 212 -17.10 -9.88 11.21
N SER A 213 -17.67 -9.26 10.17
CA SER A 213 -18.76 -9.88 9.38
C SER A 213 -18.24 -10.76 8.24
N ARG A 214 -16.97 -10.65 7.86
CA ARG A 214 -16.42 -11.29 6.65
C ARG A 214 -15.16 -12.12 6.88
N GLY A 215 -14.60 -12.10 8.08
CA GLY A 215 -13.29 -12.67 8.36
C GLY A 215 -12.14 -11.97 7.63
N ALA A 216 -10.93 -12.50 7.76
CA ALA A 216 -9.75 -12.02 7.07
C ALA A 216 -8.72 -13.14 6.88
N TRP A 217 -7.91 -13.04 5.83
CA TRP A 217 -6.71 -13.85 5.68
C TRP A 217 -5.57 -13.19 6.44
N VAL A 218 -5.14 -13.81 7.54
CA VAL A 218 -4.04 -13.29 8.37
C VAL A 218 -2.73 -13.92 7.92
N PHE A 219 -1.74 -13.08 7.67
CA PHE A 219 -0.40 -13.47 7.24
C PHE A 219 0.63 -12.99 8.28
N GLY A 220 1.66 -13.79 8.52
CA GLY A 220 2.86 -13.35 9.22
C GLY A 220 3.80 -12.59 8.29
N ARG A 221 4.60 -11.69 8.87
CA ARG A 221 5.73 -11.06 8.17
C ARG A 221 6.84 -12.07 7.89
N VAL A 222 7.03 -13.00 8.81
CA VAL A 222 7.96 -14.12 8.72
C VAL A 222 7.30 -15.26 7.95
N PHE A 223 7.92 -15.67 6.88
CA PHE A 223 7.45 -16.74 5.99
C PHE A 223 8.44 -17.92 5.98
N ASP A 224 8.43 -18.73 4.92
CA ASP A 224 9.28 -19.92 4.82
C ASP A 224 10.74 -19.66 5.17
N HIS A 225 11.29 -20.48 6.04
CA HIS A 225 12.70 -20.43 6.47
C HIS A 225 13.10 -19.07 7.10
N GLY A 226 12.15 -18.30 7.60
CA GLY A 226 12.41 -17.00 8.21
C GLY A 226 12.56 -15.84 7.22
N TYR A 227 12.25 -16.04 5.95
CA TYR A 227 12.30 -14.99 4.95
C TYR A 227 11.06 -14.10 4.99
N PRO A 228 11.17 -12.82 4.54
CA PRO A 228 10.02 -11.93 4.42
C PRO A 228 8.98 -12.49 3.43
N TRP A 229 7.70 -12.46 3.83
CA TRP A 229 6.59 -13.00 3.03
C TRP A 229 6.54 -12.44 1.60
N ASP A 230 6.77 -11.14 1.45
CA ASP A 230 6.65 -10.44 0.18
C ASP A 230 7.80 -10.72 -0.78
N MET A 231 8.98 -11.06 -0.27
CA MET A 231 10.11 -11.48 -1.09
C MET A 231 9.97 -12.91 -1.60
N VAL A 232 9.33 -13.79 -0.83
CA VAL A 232 9.05 -15.18 -1.26
C VAL A 232 7.84 -15.23 -2.19
N TYR A 233 6.80 -14.47 -1.88
CA TYR A 233 5.51 -14.52 -2.59
C TYR A 233 5.51 -13.75 -3.91
N ASN A 234 6.19 -12.60 -3.98
CA ASN A 234 6.19 -11.72 -5.14
C ASN A 234 7.40 -11.97 -6.05
N THR A 235 7.44 -13.13 -6.70
CA THR A 235 8.40 -13.47 -7.75
C THR A 235 7.71 -13.55 -9.11
N ARG A 236 8.46 -13.43 -10.22
CA ARG A 236 7.90 -13.57 -11.58
C ARG A 236 7.42 -15.00 -11.83
N LEU A 237 8.15 -16.00 -11.32
CA LEU A 237 7.73 -17.40 -11.39
C LEU A 237 6.37 -17.62 -10.69
N MET A 238 6.21 -17.14 -9.46
CA MET A 238 4.94 -17.26 -8.72
C MET A 238 3.80 -16.52 -9.41
N SER A 239 4.08 -15.36 -10.01
CA SER A 239 3.09 -14.62 -10.80
C SER A 239 2.69 -15.42 -12.05
N LEU A 240 3.64 -16.01 -12.75
CA LEU A 240 3.37 -16.86 -13.91
C LEU A 240 2.49 -18.06 -13.53
N ILE A 241 2.87 -18.80 -12.51
CA ILE A 241 2.10 -19.97 -12.01
C ILE A 241 0.66 -19.54 -11.67
N ARG A 242 0.47 -18.47 -10.89
CA ARG A 242 -0.86 -17.99 -10.50
C ARG A 242 -1.73 -17.59 -11.68
N ASN A 243 -1.14 -17.01 -12.73
CA ASN A 243 -1.87 -16.54 -13.90
C ASN A 243 -2.14 -17.64 -14.92
N SER A 244 -1.31 -18.69 -14.96
CA SER A 244 -1.49 -19.83 -15.86
C SER A 244 -2.49 -20.86 -15.34
N LEU A 245 -2.74 -20.90 -14.04
CA LEU A 245 -3.67 -21.85 -13.44
C LEU A 245 -5.14 -21.37 -13.53
N PRO A 246 -6.10 -22.28 -13.76
CA PRO A 246 -7.52 -21.98 -13.59
C PRO A 246 -7.81 -21.39 -12.20
N ARG A 247 -8.71 -20.41 -12.13
CA ARG A 247 -9.05 -19.70 -10.88
C ARG A 247 -9.31 -20.60 -9.67
N PRO A 248 -10.10 -21.71 -9.77
CA PRO A 248 -10.34 -22.58 -8.62
C PRO A 248 -9.07 -23.23 -8.09
N LEU A 249 -8.16 -23.65 -8.98
CA LEU A 249 -6.90 -24.29 -8.61
C LEU A 249 -5.92 -23.30 -8.00
N SER A 250 -5.80 -22.10 -8.60
CA SER A 250 -4.99 -21.01 -8.04
C SER A 250 -5.48 -20.62 -6.64
N TRP A 251 -6.79 -20.51 -6.43
CA TRP A 251 -7.39 -20.29 -5.11
C TRP A 251 -7.13 -21.42 -4.12
N GLY A 252 -7.24 -22.67 -4.58
CA GLY A 252 -6.92 -23.84 -3.76
C GLY A 252 -5.50 -23.81 -3.24
N LEU A 253 -4.54 -23.52 -4.10
CA LEU A 253 -3.12 -23.39 -3.72
C LEU A 253 -2.86 -22.23 -2.75
N ILE A 254 -3.46 -21.06 -2.98
CA ILE A 254 -3.33 -19.91 -2.07
C ILE A 254 -3.94 -20.26 -0.70
N ASN A 255 -5.14 -20.82 -0.68
CA ASN A 255 -5.81 -21.22 0.55
C ASN A 255 -5.01 -22.27 1.32
N TYR A 256 -4.52 -23.31 0.64
CA TYR A 256 -3.63 -24.31 1.23
C TYR A 256 -2.41 -23.64 1.84
N ARG A 257 -1.75 -22.75 1.09
CA ARG A 257 -0.51 -22.09 1.52
C ARG A 257 -0.69 -21.19 2.73
N VAL A 258 -1.77 -20.40 2.73
CA VAL A 258 -2.09 -19.49 3.86
C VAL A 258 -2.41 -20.27 5.13
N ASN A 259 -3.06 -21.43 5.00
CA ASN A 259 -3.40 -22.27 6.15
C ASN A 259 -2.24 -23.17 6.64
N GLN A 260 -1.02 -23.09 6.03
CA GLN A 260 0.17 -23.78 6.56
C GLN A 260 0.63 -23.21 7.89
N TRP A 261 0.46 -21.91 8.11
CA TRP A 261 0.83 -21.29 9.39
C TRP A 261 -0.17 -21.64 10.50
N PHE A 262 -1.48 -21.47 10.24
CA PHE A 262 -2.59 -21.92 11.10
C PHE A 262 -3.87 -22.03 10.26
N ASN A 263 -4.81 -22.87 10.72
CA ASN A 263 -6.06 -23.04 10.02
C ASN A 263 -7.07 -21.93 10.40
N HIS A 264 -7.31 -20.98 9.50
CA HIS A 264 -8.20 -19.84 9.70
C HIS A 264 -9.63 -20.21 10.12
N LYS A 265 -10.13 -21.39 9.67
CA LYS A 265 -11.46 -21.87 10.06
C LYS A 265 -11.54 -22.14 11.56
N ASN A 266 -10.50 -22.75 12.13
CA ASN A 266 -10.47 -23.09 13.56
C ASN A 266 -10.43 -21.85 14.47
N TYR A 267 -10.02 -20.70 13.93
CA TYR A 267 -9.92 -19.43 14.64
C TYR A 267 -11.11 -18.48 14.37
N GLY A 268 -12.13 -18.91 13.62
CA GLY A 268 -13.26 -18.06 13.24
C GLY A 268 -12.88 -16.93 12.27
N LEU A 269 -11.74 -17.06 11.58
CA LEU A 269 -11.18 -16.02 10.72
C LEU A 269 -11.39 -16.26 9.23
N GLN A 270 -11.79 -17.48 8.84
CA GLN A 270 -11.88 -17.83 7.43
C GLN A 270 -12.90 -16.96 6.70
N PRO A 271 -12.47 -16.21 5.67
CA PRO A 271 -13.38 -15.41 4.88
C PRO A 271 -14.30 -16.26 4.01
N ASP A 272 -15.46 -15.71 3.66
CA ASP A 272 -16.30 -16.25 2.61
C ASP A 272 -15.55 -16.35 1.29
N ARG A 273 -15.92 -17.31 0.45
CA ARG A 273 -15.23 -17.61 -0.81
C ARG A 273 -15.03 -16.33 -1.66
N GLY A 274 -13.78 -15.99 -1.89
CA GLY A 274 -13.37 -14.88 -2.77
C GLY A 274 -13.43 -13.49 -2.15
N THR A 275 -13.76 -13.30 -0.87
CA THR A 275 -14.01 -11.99 -0.25
C THR A 275 -12.94 -11.51 0.72
N GLY A 276 -12.11 -12.35 1.31
CA GLY A 276 -11.18 -11.98 2.38
C GLY A 276 -10.11 -10.98 1.95
N ARG A 277 -9.85 -9.99 2.81
CA ARG A 277 -8.70 -9.11 2.66
C ARG A 277 -7.51 -9.69 3.40
N PRO A 278 -6.28 -9.59 2.86
CA PRO A 278 -5.09 -9.94 3.60
C PRO A 278 -4.82 -8.91 4.70
N VAL A 279 -4.45 -9.41 5.86
CA VAL A 279 -4.05 -8.64 7.05
C VAL A 279 -2.72 -9.18 7.52
N LEU A 280 -1.77 -8.33 7.81
CA LEU A 280 -0.45 -8.73 8.31
C LEU A 280 -0.38 -8.48 9.82
N ASN A 281 -0.23 -9.57 10.56
CA ASN A 281 0.05 -9.52 11.99
C ASN A 281 0.62 -10.86 12.45
N ASP A 282 1.75 -10.83 13.13
CA ASP A 282 2.46 -12.03 13.57
C ASP A 282 1.90 -12.60 14.88
N ASP A 283 1.26 -11.77 15.69
CA ASP A 283 0.88 -12.07 17.09
C ASP A 283 -0.56 -12.56 17.25
N LEU A 284 -1.49 -12.13 16.38
CA LEU A 284 -2.92 -12.38 16.55
C LEU A 284 -3.30 -13.83 16.84
N PRO A 285 -2.79 -14.86 16.14
CA PRO A 285 -3.16 -16.24 16.41
C PRO A 285 -2.79 -16.68 17.84
N SER A 286 -1.64 -16.24 18.35
CA SER A 286 -1.19 -16.52 19.70
C SER A 286 -2.11 -15.89 20.76
N TYR A 287 -2.56 -14.65 20.52
CA TYR A 287 -3.47 -13.97 21.46
C TYR A 287 -4.90 -14.55 21.44
N ILE A 288 -5.33 -15.13 20.32
CA ILE A 288 -6.59 -15.88 20.25
C ILE A 288 -6.46 -17.19 21.05
N LEU A 289 -5.37 -17.95 20.87
CA LEU A 289 -5.14 -19.21 21.59
C LEU A 289 -5.02 -19.02 23.11
N THR A 290 -4.43 -17.90 23.54
CA THR A 290 -4.32 -17.59 24.98
C THR A 290 -5.61 -17.01 25.57
N GLY A 291 -6.68 -16.86 24.76
CA GLY A 291 -7.98 -16.32 25.19
C GLY A 291 -8.00 -14.82 25.47
N ARG A 292 -6.92 -14.10 25.16
CA ARG A 292 -6.83 -12.63 25.33
C ARG A 292 -7.65 -11.87 24.30
N ILE A 293 -7.81 -12.45 23.10
CA ILE A 293 -8.65 -11.91 22.01
C ILE A 293 -9.69 -12.94 21.65
N THR A 294 -10.95 -12.49 21.60
CA THR A 294 -12.09 -13.29 21.14
C THR A 294 -12.60 -12.78 19.81
N ILE A 295 -12.84 -13.66 18.85
CA ILE A 295 -13.43 -13.29 17.55
C ILE A 295 -14.94 -13.52 17.61
N LYS A 296 -15.72 -12.51 17.22
CA LYS A 296 -17.17 -12.54 17.17
C LYS A 296 -17.68 -12.14 15.78
N PRO A 297 -18.90 -12.57 15.41
CA PRO A 297 -19.56 -12.10 14.18
C PRO A 297 -19.77 -10.59 14.18
N GLY A 298 -20.39 -10.06 13.11
CA GLY A 298 -20.76 -8.65 13.04
C GLY A 298 -21.68 -8.23 14.18
N VAL A 299 -21.55 -6.98 14.61
CA VAL A 299 -22.43 -6.36 15.60
C VAL A 299 -23.85 -6.32 15.06
N LYS A 300 -24.81 -6.79 15.87
CA LYS A 300 -26.25 -6.72 15.60
C LYS A 300 -26.85 -5.42 16.15
N GLU A 301 -26.60 -5.15 17.43
CA GLU A 301 -27.08 -3.94 18.12
C GLU A 301 -26.23 -3.59 19.33
N PHE A 302 -26.21 -2.33 19.70
CA PHE A 302 -25.67 -1.84 20.96
C PHE A 302 -26.80 -1.61 21.97
N LYS A 303 -26.49 -1.84 23.25
CA LYS A 303 -27.30 -1.47 24.40
C LYS A 303 -26.52 -0.47 25.27
N ASP A 304 -27.09 -0.04 26.38
CA ASP A 304 -26.51 0.99 27.24
C ASP A 304 -25.04 0.70 27.62
N ASN A 305 -24.72 -0.53 28.00
CA ASN A 305 -23.35 -0.92 28.44
C ASN A 305 -22.92 -2.28 27.85
N SER A 306 -23.56 -2.73 26.78
CA SER A 306 -23.31 -4.05 26.17
C SER A 306 -23.52 -4.04 24.67
N VAL A 307 -23.12 -5.13 24.03
CA VAL A 307 -23.30 -5.37 22.60
C VAL A 307 -23.86 -6.78 22.37
N VAL A 308 -24.71 -6.91 21.35
CA VAL A 308 -25.22 -8.19 20.84
C VAL A 308 -24.65 -8.42 19.44
N PHE A 309 -24.17 -9.63 19.18
CA PHE A 309 -23.64 -10.03 17.87
C PHE A 309 -24.65 -10.84 17.07
N HIS A 310 -24.54 -10.84 15.75
CA HIS A 310 -25.34 -11.73 14.91
C HIS A 310 -25.09 -13.20 15.29
N ASN A 311 -26.17 -13.99 15.35
CA ASN A 311 -26.11 -15.40 15.71
C ASN A 311 -25.54 -15.72 17.12
N CYS A 312 -25.39 -14.71 17.98
CA CYS A 312 -24.99 -14.85 19.39
C CYS A 312 -25.94 -13.99 20.23
N PRO A 313 -27.01 -14.56 20.79
CA PRO A 313 -28.05 -13.79 21.50
C PRO A 313 -27.57 -13.22 22.85
N GLU A 314 -26.47 -13.71 23.38
CA GLU A 314 -25.92 -13.26 24.65
C GLU A 314 -25.37 -11.84 24.55
N GLU A 315 -25.69 -11.03 25.55
CA GLU A 315 -25.13 -9.69 25.68
C GLU A 315 -23.70 -9.76 26.21
N GLU A 316 -22.80 -9.06 25.51
CA GLU A 316 -21.42 -8.93 25.97
C GLU A 316 -21.18 -7.52 26.51
N PRO A 317 -20.82 -7.38 27.80
CA PRO A 317 -20.52 -6.07 28.39
C PRO A 317 -19.28 -5.46 27.78
N ILE A 318 -19.37 -4.17 27.37
CA ILE A 318 -18.31 -3.43 26.68
C ILE A 318 -18.19 -2.03 27.33
N ASP A 319 -16.96 -1.54 27.48
CA ASP A 319 -16.65 -0.20 28.00
C ASP A 319 -16.20 0.74 26.88
N ILE A 320 -15.45 0.22 25.89
CA ILE A 320 -14.89 1.01 24.79
C ILE A 320 -15.08 0.30 23.47
N VAL A 321 -15.50 1.04 22.45
CA VAL A 321 -15.62 0.57 21.05
C VAL A 321 -14.66 1.32 20.15
N VAL A 322 -13.81 0.59 19.41
CA VAL A 322 -12.92 1.15 18.38
C VAL A 322 -13.42 0.76 17.00
N PHE A 323 -13.88 1.73 16.24
CA PHE A 323 -14.34 1.52 14.87
C PHE A 323 -13.14 1.52 13.91
N CYS A 324 -12.75 0.35 13.42
CA CYS A 324 -11.71 0.15 12.41
C CYS A 324 -12.34 -0.04 11.02
N THR A 325 -13.28 0.84 10.67
CA THR A 325 -14.15 0.76 9.49
C THR A 325 -13.53 1.37 8.22
N GLY A 326 -12.30 1.87 8.33
CA GLY A 326 -11.51 2.38 7.22
C GLY A 326 -11.80 3.84 6.88
N TYR A 327 -11.52 4.23 5.64
CA TYR A 327 -11.52 5.61 5.21
C TYR A 327 -12.29 5.79 3.91
N ASN A 328 -12.82 6.97 3.69
CA ASN A 328 -13.39 7.41 2.42
C ASN A 328 -12.28 7.90 1.48
N VAL A 329 -12.55 7.79 0.19
CA VAL A 329 -11.79 8.49 -0.84
C VAL A 329 -12.52 9.79 -1.11
N SER A 330 -11.85 10.93 -0.90
CA SER A 330 -12.42 12.24 -1.18
C SER A 330 -11.36 13.22 -1.71
N PHE A 331 -11.81 14.17 -2.48
CA PHE A 331 -10.99 15.24 -3.05
C PHE A 331 -11.72 16.57 -2.85
N PRO A 332 -11.85 17.08 -1.61
CA PRO A 332 -12.70 18.23 -1.30
C PRO A 332 -12.27 19.52 -2.00
N PHE A 333 -11.04 19.59 -2.49
CA PHE A 333 -10.48 20.70 -3.25
C PHE A 333 -10.71 20.58 -4.77
N LEU A 334 -11.28 19.47 -5.26
CA LEU A 334 -11.63 19.30 -6.67
C LEU A 334 -13.13 19.45 -6.89
N GLU A 335 -13.51 19.97 -8.05
CA GLU A 335 -14.91 19.91 -8.49
C GLU A 335 -15.33 18.45 -8.70
N GLU A 336 -16.53 18.07 -8.25
CA GLU A 336 -17.06 16.69 -8.37
C GLU A 336 -17.06 16.17 -9.80
N ALA A 337 -17.23 17.05 -10.78
CA ALA A 337 -17.19 16.72 -12.19
C ALA A 337 -15.81 16.27 -12.69
N VAL A 338 -14.71 16.55 -11.96
CA VAL A 338 -13.35 16.20 -12.37
C VAL A 338 -13.03 14.75 -12.03
N ILE A 339 -13.41 14.26 -10.84
CA ILE A 339 -13.23 12.87 -10.42
C ILE A 339 -14.53 12.36 -9.79
N LYS A 340 -15.17 11.43 -10.46
CA LYS A 340 -16.36 10.77 -9.91
C LYS A 340 -15.95 9.75 -8.87
N VAL A 341 -16.43 9.91 -7.63
CA VAL A 341 -16.21 8.98 -6.53
C VAL A 341 -17.54 8.33 -6.13
N GLU A 342 -17.62 7.01 -6.29
CA GLU A 342 -18.79 6.22 -5.91
C GLU A 342 -18.37 5.04 -5.04
N ASN A 343 -19.09 4.79 -3.94
CA ASN A 343 -18.85 3.64 -3.06
C ASN A 343 -17.37 3.51 -2.63
N LYS A 344 -16.71 4.63 -2.31
CA LYS A 344 -15.27 4.71 -1.94
C LYS A 344 -14.30 4.36 -3.08
N HIS A 345 -14.75 4.39 -4.33
CA HIS A 345 -13.94 4.16 -5.51
C HIS A 345 -13.98 5.39 -6.42
N ALA A 346 -12.81 5.89 -6.79
CA ALA A 346 -12.69 6.91 -7.81
C ALA A 346 -12.62 6.24 -9.20
N SER A 347 -13.40 6.75 -10.14
CA SER A 347 -13.45 6.26 -11.52
C SER A 347 -12.27 6.81 -12.31
N LEU A 348 -11.13 6.11 -12.25
CA LEU A 348 -9.86 6.51 -12.86
C LEU A 348 -9.27 5.38 -13.70
N TYR A 349 -8.85 5.69 -14.92
CA TYR A 349 -8.09 4.75 -15.75
C TYR A 349 -6.75 4.43 -15.07
N LYS A 350 -6.47 3.14 -14.90
CA LYS A 350 -5.30 2.65 -14.13
C LYS A 350 -5.16 3.28 -12.73
N TYR A 351 -6.27 3.70 -12.12
CA TYR A 351 -6.28 4.43 -10.83
C TYR A 351 -5.51 5.75 -10.85
N VAL A 352 -5.28 6.32 -12.03
CA VAL A 352 -4.45 7.50 -12.24
C VAL A 352 -5.19 8.60 -12.98
N PHE A 353 -5.73 8.34 -14.17
CA PHE A 353 -6.29 9.38 -15.02
C PHE A 353 -7.81 9.38 -15.06
N PRO A 354 -8.48 10.54 -14.87
CA PRO A 354 -9.88 10.71 -15.24
C PRO A 354 -10.08 10.40 -16.73
N THR A 355 -11.14 9.64 -17.07
CA THR A 355 -11.33 9.15 -18.45
C THR A 355 -11.91 10.17 -19.41
N HIS A 356 -12.62 11.17 -18.87
CA HIS A 356 -13.42 12.13 -19.64
C HIS A 356 -12.75 13.49 -19.88
N LEU A 357 -11.52 13.70 -19.35
CA LEU A 357 -10.82 14.96 -19.56
C LEU A 357 -10.29 15.06 -20.99
N GLN A 358 -10.63 16.13 -21.69
CA GLN A 358 -10.15 16.41 -23.05
C GLN A 358 -8.63 16.56 -23.10
N ARG A 359 -8.04 17.08 -22.04
CA ARG A 359 -6.59 17.25 -21.84
C ARG A 359 -6.16 16.44 -20.63
N PRO A 360 -5.29 15.42 -20.76
CA PRO A 360 -4.87 14.57 -19.67
C PRO A 360 -3.79 15.25 -18.78
N THR A 361 -4.11 16.44 -18.27
CA THR A 361 -3.21 17.27 -17.46
C THR A 361 -3.52 17.20 -15.97
N LEU A 362 -4.41 16.29 -15.53
CA LEU A 362 -4.62 15.96 -14.13
C LEU A 362 -4.48 14.46 -13.92
N ALA A 363 -3.72 14.08 -12.89
CA ALA A 363 -3.51 12.70 -12.51
C ALA A 363 -3.54 12.53 -10.98
N VAL A 364 -3.99 11.37 -10.52
CA VAL A 364 -3.95 10.97 -9.11
C VAL A 364 -2.86 9.92 -8.94
N VAL A 365 -2.01 10.05 -7.92
CA VAL A 365 -0.91 9.13 -7.64
C VAL A 365 -1.08 8.50 -6.26
N GLY A 366 -1.03 7.17 -6.20
CA GLY A 366 -1.06 6.41 -4.94
C GLY A 366 -2.44 5.99 -4.46
N LEU A 367 -3.48 6.06 -5.31
CA LEU A 367 -4.85 5.69 -4.91
C LEU A 367 -5.14 4.18 -4.97
N ILE A 368 -4.36 3.40 -5.69
CA ILE A 368 -4.58 1.97 -5.86
C ILE A 368 -4.31 1.20 -4.55
N LYS A 369 -5.10 0.14 -4.31
CA LYS A 369 -4.93 -0.82 -3.20
C LYS A 369 -4.55 -2.19 -3.78
N THR A 370 -3.28 -2.56 -3.65
CA THR A 370 -2.74 -3.86 -4.07
C THR A 370 -2.15 -4.61 -2.88
N LEU A 371 -1.96 -5.93 -3.01
CA LEU A 371 -1.18 -6.72 -2.06
C LEU A 371 0.30 -6.65 -2.47
N GLY A 372 1.03 -5.71 -1.87
CA GLY A 372 2.44 -5.43 -2.15
C GLY A 372 2.81 -4.01 -1.75
N ALA A 373 4.08 -3.67 -1.94
CA ALA A 373 4.62 -2.37 -1.56
C ALA A 373 4.04 -1.23 -2.41
N MET A 374 3.59 -0.16 -1.73
CA MET A 374 2.97 0.99 -2.39
C MET A 374 3.98 2.00 -2.95
N MET A 375 5.18 2.12 -2.36
CA MET A 375 6.16 3.10 -2.83
C MET A 375 6.59 2.87 -4.28
N PRO A 376 6.96 1.64 -4.70
CA PRO A 376 7.27 1.38 -6.10
C PRO A 376 6.09 1.64 -7.04
N VAL A 377 4.87 1.39 -6.56
CA VAL A 377 3.65 1.65 -7.35
C VAL A 377 3.50 3.14 -7.60
N THR A 378 3.63 3.97 -6.54
CA THR A 378 3.53 5.44 -6.69
C THR A 378 4.62 5.99 -7.60
N GLU A 379 5.81 5.43 -7.53
CA GLU A 379 6.93 5.82 -8.40
C GLU A 379 6.67 5.49 -9.87
N VAL A 380 6.24 4.27 -10.17
CA VAL A 380 5.94 3.88 -11.57
C VAL A 380 4.75 4.67 -12.12
N GLN A 381 3.74 4.97 -11.28
CA GLN A 381 2.66 5.88 -11.66
C GLN A 381 3.18 7.28 -11.98
N ALA A 382 3.99 7.87 -11.10
CA ALA A 382 4.54 9.21 -11.30
C ALA A 382 5.43 9.29 -12.55
N ARG A 383 6.28 8.29 -12.80
CA ARG A 383 7.09 8.17 -14.04
C ARG A 383 6.23 8.11 -15.28
N TRP A 384 5.12 7.40 -15.24
CA TRP A 384 4.18 7.34 -16.36
C TRP A 384 3.44 8.67 -16.57
N VAL A 385 2.93 9.26 -15.50
CA VAL A 385 2.20 10.53 -15.52
C VAL A 385 3.05 11.65 -16.13
N THR A 386 4.29 11.81 -15.67
CA THR A 386 5.18 12.86 -16.19
C THR A 386 5.45 12.71 -17.68
N ARG A 387 5.55 11.49 -18.18
CA ARG A 387 5.73 11.21 -19.60
C ARG A 387 4.44 11.43 -20.42
N VAL A 388 3.27 11.20 -19.83
CA VAL A 388 1.99 11.59 -20.45
C VAL A 388 1.89 13.11 -20.55
N PHE A 389 2.22 13.85 -19.49
CA PHE A 389 2.21 15.32 -19.47
C PHE A 389 3.16 15.92 -20.53
N LYS A 390 4.29 15.27 -20.79
CA LYS A 390 5.24 15.66 -21.86
C LYS A 390 4.81 15.20 -23.27
N GLY A 391 3.71 14.47 -23.42
CA GLY A 391 3.30 13.91 -24.71
C GLY A 391 4.17 12.75 -25.20
N LEU A 392 5.07 12.19 -24.33
CA LEU A 392 5.92 11.05 -24.66
C LEU A 392 5.20 9.69 -24.55
N CYS A 393 4.09 9.65 -23.80
CA CYS A 393 3.18 8.53 -23.70
C CYS A 393 1.77 9.01 -24.03
N ARG A 394 1.06 8.26 -24.85
CA ARG A 394 -0.34 8.58 -25.19
C ARG A 394 -1.28 7.68 -24.40
N LEU A 395 -2.38 8.27 -23.91
CA LEU A 395 -3.47 7.49 -23.32
C LEU A 395 -4.32 6.86 -24.44
N PRO A 396 -4.95 5.70 -24.17
CA PRO A 396 -5.93 5.13 -25.09
C PRO A 396 -7.14 6.07 -25.28
N PRO A 397 -7.95 5.85 -26.32
CA PRO A 397 -9.23 6.54 -26.49
C PRO A 397 -10.13 6.40 -25.25
N GLN A 398 -10.94 7.41 -24.98
CA GLN A 398 -11.84 7.48 -23.82
C GLN A 398 -12.68 6.20 -23.65
N SER A 399 -13.26 5.69 -24.73
CA SER A 399 -14.10 4.49 -24.71
C SER A 399 -13.38 3.23 -24.20
N LEU A 400 -12.09 3.08 -24.52
CA LEU A 400 -11.28 1.97 -24.01
C LEU A 400 -10.91 2.16 -22.55
N MET A 401 -10.61 3.39 -22.13
CA MET A 401 -10.34 3.71 -20.71
C MET A 401 -11.57 3.44 -19.84
N GLU A 402 -12.75 3.88 -20.28
CA GLU A 402 -14.01 3.65 -19.56
C GLU A 402 -14.38 2.17 -19.49
N LYS A 403 -14.17 1.42 -20.57
CA LYS A 403 -14.38 -0.03 -20.59
C LYS A 403 -13.55 -0.71 -19.51
N GLU A 404 -12.27 -0.36 -19.40
CA GLU A 404 -11.39 -0.96 -18.38
C GLU A 404 -11.81 -0.56 -16.94
N VAL A 405 -12.18 0.69 -16.71
CA VAL A 405 -12.68 1.16 -15.40
C VAL A 405 -13.93 0.37 -14.99
N ASN A 406 -14.85 0.12 -15.93
CA ASN A 406 -16.10 -0.61 -15.69
C ASN A 406 -15.89 -2.11 -15.44
N GLU A 407 -14.87 -2.72 -16.04
CA GLU A 407 -14.55 -4.14 -15.85
C GLU A 407 -14.07 -4.48 -14.43
N LYS A 408 -13.75 -3.51 -13.58
CA LYS A 408 -13.32 -3.66 -12.16
C LYS A 408 -12.32 -4.80 -11.93
N LYS A 409 -11.33 -4.93 -12.80
CA LYS A 409 -10.31 -5.99 -12.69
C LYS A 409 -9.57 -5.89 -11.35
N LYS A 410 -9.47 -7.02 -10.64
CA LYS A 410 -8.59 -7.11 -9.47
C LYS A 410 -7.14 -7.06 -9.95
N ASN A 411 -6.44 -5.99 -9.62
CA ASN A 411 -5.05 -5.83 -10.02
C ASN A 411 -4.13 -6.62 -9.09
N GLN A 412 -3.38 -7.55 -9.67
CA GLN A 412 -2.24 -8.15 -9.01
C GLN A 412 -1.07 -7.15 -9.06
N TRP A 413 -0.36 -6.99 -7.96
CA TRP A 413 0.71 -5.99 -7.81
C TRP A 413 1.74 -6.03 -8.94
N LEU A 414 2.32 -7.20 -9.23
CA LEU A 414 3.35 -7.34 -10.27
C LEU A 414 2.81 -7.10 -11.69
N VAL A 415 1.60 -7.59 -11.98
CA VAL A 415 0.97 -7.40 -13.29
C VAL A 415 0.73 -5.91 -13.55
N TYR A 416 0.25 -5.19 -12.55
CA TYR A 416 0.03 -3.76 -12.63
C TYR A 416 1.34 -2.98 -12.81
N MET A 417 2.38 -3.33 -12.03
CA MET A 417 3.71 -2.72 -12.14
C MET A 417 4.31 -2.94 -13.54
N ASP A 418 4.25 -4.16 -14.05
CA ASP A 418 4.77 -4.52 -15.37
C ASP A 418 4.01 -3.81 -16.50
N GLU A 419 2.70 -3.65 -16.35
CA GLU A 419 1.87 -2.94 -17.33
C GLU A 419 2.27 -1.47 -17.41
N LEU A 420 2.33 -0.76 -16.29
CA LEU A 420 2.77 0.64 -16.28
C LEU A 420 4.23 0.80 -16.75
N ALA A 421 5.10 -0.11 -16.30
CA ALA A 421 6.49 -0.12 -16.75
C ALA A 421 6.62 -0.34 -18.26
N SER A 422 5.69 -1.08 -18.88
CA SER A 422 5.64 -1.25 -20.34
C SER A 422 5.31 0.06 -21.06
N PHE A 423 4.38 0.86 -20.53
CA PHE A 423 4.01 2.16 -21.12
C PHE A 423 5.20 3.13 -21.16
N ILE A 424 6.08 3.05 -20.18
CA ILE A 424 7.28 3.91 -20.11
C ILE A 424 8.54 3.27 -20.72
N GLY A 425 8.46 2.03 -21.20
CA GLY A 425 9.61 1.32 -21.77
C GLY A 425 10.63 0.83 -20.72
N ALA A 426 10.22 0.64 -19.46
CA ALA A 426 11.09 0.25 -18.34
C ALA A 426 10.86 -1.19 -17.84
N LYS A 427 9.94 -1.95 -18.45
CA LYS A 427 9.72 -3.36 -18.10
C LYS A 427 10.94 -4.19 -18.46
N PRO A 428 11.49 -5.01 -17.53
CA PRO A 428 12.65 -5.85 -17.83
C PRO A 428 12.29 -6.96 -18.83
N SER A 429 13.13 -7.13 -19.84
CA SER A 429 13.03 -8.26 -20.78
C SER A 429 13.85 -9.43 -20.25
N VAL A 430 13.18 -10.39 -19.57
CA VAL A 430 13.86 -11.58 -19.00
C VAL A 430 14.56 -12.38 -20.09
N LEU A 431 13.92 -12.61 -21.23
CA LEU A 431 14.51 -13.34 -22.37
C LEU A 431 15.72 -12.59 -22.95
N GLY A 432 15.62 -11.27 -23.12
CA GLY A 432 16.76 -10.47 -23.60
C GLY A 432 17.93 -10.45 -22.61
N LEU A 433 17.64 -10.51 -21.31
CA LEU A 433 18.67 -10.63 -20.27
C LEU A 433 19.29 -12.02 -20.23
N LEU A 434 18.54 -13.09 -20.52
CA LEU A 434 19.07 -14.45 -20.51
C LEU A 434 20.26 -14.61 -21.46
N CYS A 435 20.23 -13.92 -22.60
CA CYS A 435 21.32 -13.93 -23.57
C CYS A 435 22.53 -13.04 -23.17
N ARG A 436 22.30 -11.99 -22.37
CA ARG A 436 23.35 -10.99 -22.07
C ARG A 436 23.94 -11.13 -20.68
N ASP A 437 23.10 -11.49 -19.70
CA ASP A 437 23.44 -11.65 -18.28
C ASP A 437 22.53 -12.75 -17.68
N PRO A 438 22.86 -14.04 -17.92
CA PRO A 438 22.04 -15.17 -17.44
C PRO A 438 21.83 -15.16 -15.92
N ARG A 439 22.86 -14.78 -15.15
CA ARG A 439 22.77 -14.69 -13.69
C ARG A 439 21.72 -13.68 -13.26
N LEU A 440 21.71 -12.51 -13.85
CA LEU A 440 20.70 -11.47 -13.58
C LEU A 440 19.31 -11.94 -14.02
N ALA A 441 19.18 -12.55 -15.20
CA ALA A 441 17.91 -13.06 -15.71
C ALA A 441 17.27 -14.09 -14.76
N LEU A 442 18.05 -15.06 -14.27
CA LEU A 442 17.61 -16.06 -13.29
C LEU A 442 17.23 -15.40 -11.95
N THR A 443 18.04 -14.45 -11.47
CA THR A 443 17.74 -13.71 -10.24
C THR A 443 16.43 -12.93 -10.34
N ILE A 444 16.14 -12.31 -11.49
CA ILE A 444 14.90 -11.57 -11.74
C ILE A 444 13.71 -12.52 -11.84
N PHE A 445 13.85 -13.68 -12.46
CA PHE A 445 12.74 -14.60 -12.70
C PHE A 445 12.35 -15.38 -11.44
N PHE A 446 13.33 -15.92 -10.74
CA PHE A 446 13.13 -16.76 -9.56
C PHE A 446 13.13 -15.99 -8.25
N GLY A 447 13.85 -14.86 -8.20
CA GLY A 447 13.98 -14.04 -7.02
C GLY A 447 12.86 -13.00 -6.86
N PRO A 448 12.91 -12.23 -5.75
CA PRO A 448 11.91 -11.20 -5.44
C PRO A 448 11.86 -10.11 -6.51
N CYS A 449 10.64 -9.67 -6.82
CA CYS A 449 10.40 -8.58 -7.76
C CYS A 449 10.64 -7.21 -7.11
N THR A 450 11.89 -6.94 -6.72
CA THR A 450 12.27 -5.63 -6.18
C THR A 450 12.14 -4.52 -7.22
N PRO A 451 11.90 -3.28 -6.81
CA PRO A 451 11.69 -2.14 -7.73
C PRO A 451 12.87 -1.87 -8.66
N TYR A 452 14.07 -2.24 -8.27
CA TYR A 452 15.29 -2.05 -9.06
C TYR A 452 15.21 -2.66 -10.46
N GLN A 453 14.35 -3.67 -10.65
CA GLN A 453 14.12 -4.31 -11.95
C GLN A 453 13.62 -3.32 -13.02
N TYR A 454 12.90 -2.27 -12.60
CA TYR A 454 12.35 -1.23 -13.48
C TYR A 454 13.33 -0.09 -13.76
N ARG A 455 14.62 -0.27 -13.40
CA ARG A 455 15.74 0.64 -13.67
C ARG A 455 16.87 -0.02 -14.46
N LEU A 456 16.69 -1.24 -14.93
CA LEU A 456 17.70 -1.94 -15.74
C LEU A 456 17.82 -1.37 -17.16
N GLY A 457 16.76 -0.79 -17.67
CA GLY A 457 16.72 -0.21 -19.02
C GLY A 457 15.63 0.84 -19.15
N GLY A 458 15.55 1.43 -20.35
CA GLY A 458 14.58 2.46 -20.66
C GLY A 458 14.89 3.83 -20.01
N PRO A 459 13.94 4.76 -20.07
CA PRO A 459 14.07 6.07 -19.46
C PRO A 459 14.31 5.97 -17.96
N GLY A 460 15.25 6.75 -17.44
CA GLY A 460 15.62 6.73 -16.03
C GLY A 460 16.35 5.45 -15.60
N ARG A 461 17.09 4.78 -16.50
CA ARG A 461 18.00 3.70 -16.14
C ARG A 461 18.92 4.13 -15.00
N TRP A 462 19.14 3.21 -14.04
CA TRP A 462 20.05 3.41 -12.93
C TRP A 462 21.19 2.37 -12.96
N GLU A 463 22.42 2.80 -12.92
CA GLU A 463 23.58 1.90 -13.03
C GLU A 463 23.68 0.93 -11.85
N GLY A 464 23.28 1.34 -10.66
CA GLY A 464 23.26 0.51 -9.45
C GLY A 464 22.22 -0.62 -9.47
N ALA A 465 21.26 -0.61 -10.40
CA ALA A 465 20.13 -1.55 -10.43
C ALA A 465 20.57 -3.02 -10.46
N ARG A 466 21.55 -3.36 -11.31
CA ARG A 466 22.09 -4.71 -11.42
C ARG A 466 22.64 -5.21 -10.08
N GLN A 467 23.49 -4.43 -9.44
CA GLN A 467 24.11 -4.78 -8.17
C GLN A 467 23.06 -4.90 -7.06
N ALA A 468 22.13 -3.96 -6.98
CA ALA A 468 21.05 -3.99 -5.99
C ALA A 468 20.19 -5.26 -6.11
N ILE A 469 19.90 -5.74 -7.34
CA ILE A 469 19.17 -7.00 -7.57
C ILE A 469 19.99 -8.20 -7.13
N LEU A 470 21.27 -8.26 -7.49
CA LEU A 470 22.11 -9.43 -7.18
C LEU A 470 22.42 -9.58 -5.69
N THR A 471 22.37 -8.47 -4.93
CA THR A 471 22.64 -8.45 -3.48
C THR A 471 21.39 -8.34 -2.61
N GLN A 472 20.20 -8.32 -3.19
CA GLN A 472 18.93 -8.07 -2.48
C GLN A 472 18.69 -9.01 -1.29
N TRP A 473 19.05 -10.29 -1.39
CA TRP A 473 18.92 -11.25 -0.29
C TRP A 473 19.91 -10.98 0.84
N ASP A 474 21.17 -10.71 0.52
CA ASP A 474 22.18 -10.39 1.53
C ASP A 474 21.85 -9.10 2.26
N ARG A 475 21.41 -8.07 1.54
CA ARG A 475 20.97 -6.80 2.10
C ARG A 475 19.74 -6.96 3.00
N THR A 476 18.81 -7.85 2.65
CA THR A 476 17.64 -8.18 3.47
C THR A 476 18.04 -8.82 4.78
N LEU A 477 18.93 -9.80 4.75
CA LEU A 477 19.29 -10.59 5.92
C LEU A 477 20.41 -9.95 6.76
N LYS A 478 21.12 -8.94 6.24
CA LYS A 478 22.23 -8.29 6.96
C LYS A 478 21.85 -7.82 8.37
N PRO A 479 20.71 -7.13 8.59
CA PRO A 479 20.33 -6.67 9.92
C PRO A 479 20.05 -7.77 10.93
N THR A 480 19.74 -8.99 10.47
CA THR A 480 19.44 -10.14 11.35
C THR A 480 20.71 -10.90 11.78
N ARG A 481 21.82 -10.70 11.05
CA ARG A 481 23.09 -11.39 11.29
C ARG A 481 23.95 -10.69 12.36
N THR A 482 23.37 -10.40 13.51
CA THR A 482 24.05 -9.73 14.63
C THR A 482 24.95 -10.66 15.43
N ARG A 483 24.76 -11.98 15.30
CA ARG A 483 25.60 -13.03 15.87
C ARG A 483 25.95 -14.05 14.79
N VAL A 484 27.24 -14.27 14.54
CA VAL A 484 27.72 -15.33 13.65
C VAL A 484 28.11 -16.54 14.50
N PRO A 485 27.46 -17.71 14.33
CA PRO A 485 27.89 -18.95 14.99
C PRO A 485 29.31 -19.33 14.57
N ALA A 486 30.10 -19.91 15.47
CA ALA A 486 31.49 -20.30 15.22
C ALA A 486 31.67 -21.37 14.14
N SER A 487 30.60 -22.06 13.76
CA SER A 487 30.55 -23.04 12.68
C SER A 487 29.30 -22.85 11.83
N SER A 488 29.39 -22.10 10.75
CA SER A 488 28.38 -22.11 9.69
C SER A 488 28.96 -22.83 8.47
N SER A 489 28.76 -24.14 8.40
CA SER A 489 28.82 -24.83 7.09
C SER A 489 27.62 -24.31 6.30
N SER A 490 27.87 -23.47 5.29
CA SER A 490 26.85 -23.06 4.33
C SER A 490 26.38 -24.32 3.59
N LEU A 491 25.19 -24.83 3.94
CA LEU A 491 24.49 -25.80 3.13
C LEU A 491 24.12 -25.12 1.80
N CYS A 492 24.93 -25.37 0.79
CA CYS A 492 24.55 -25.06 -0.59
C CYS A 492 23.18 -25.74 -0.86
N PRO A 493 22.20 -25.08 -1.49
CA PRO A 493 20.96 -25.73 -1.90
C PRO A 493 21.35 -26.95 -2.74
N SER A 494 20.86 -28.12 -2.35
CA SER A 494 21.29 -29.41 -2.94
C SER A 494 21.04 -29.37 -4.46
N LEU A 495 22.00 -29.91 -5.23
CA LEU A 495 21.93 -30.08 -6.69
C LEU A 495 20.58 -30.70 -7.13
N LEU A 496 19.96 -31.51 -6.27
CA LEU A 496 18.64 -32.13 -6.42
C LEU A 496 17.49 -31.12 -6.54
N THR A 497 17.55 -29.99 -5.85
CA THR A 497 16.49 -28.94 -5.96
C THR A 497 16.59 -28.23 -7.31
N VAL A 498 17.79 -27.97 -7.80
CA VAL A 498 18.04 -27.36 -9.12
C VAL A 498 17.63 -28.31 -10.24
N VAL A 499 17.97 -29.58 -10.13
CA VAL A 499 17.60 -30.62 -11.11
C VAL A 499 16.08 -30.86 -11.11
N GLY A 500 15.42 -30.87 -9.94
CA GLY A 500 13.96 -31.00 -9.85
C GLY A 500 13.22 -29.84 -10.52
N VAL A 501 13.70 -28.60 -10.36
CA VAL A 501 13.13 -27.43 -11.02
C VAL A 501 13.36 -27.46 -12.53
N LEU A 502 14.55 -27.91 -12.98
CA LEU A 502 14.85 -28.07 -14.42
C LEU A 502 14.00 -29.16 -15.08
N LEU A 503 13.74 -30.25 -14.39
CA LEU A 503 12.87 -31.34 -14.87
C LEU A 503 11.40 -30.89 -14.93
N LEU A 504 10.92 -30.10 -13.96
CA LEU A 504 9.58 -29.50 -13.98
C LEU A 504 9.42 -28.50 -15.13
N LEU A 505 10.43 -27.69 -15.41
CA LEU A 505 10.43 -26.76 -16.54
C LEU A 505 10.48 -27.49 -17.89
N ALA A 506 11.26 -28.58 -18.00
CA ALA A 506 11.28 -29.42 -19.17
C ALA A 506 9.92 -30.10 -19.41
N ALA A 507 9.27 -30.65 -18.36
CA ALA A 507 7.95 -31.26 -18.46
C ALA A 507 6.86 -30.25 -18.89
N LEU A 508 6.96 -28.99 -18.45
CA LEU A 508 6.06 -27.91 -18.88
C LEU A 508 6.29 -27.48 -20.34
N VAL A 509 7.53 -27.55 -20.83
CA VAL A 509 7.85 -27.18 -22.23
C VAL A 509 7.52 -28.33 -23.20
N PHE A 510 7.73 -29.57 -22.82
CA PHE A 510 7.49 -30.75 -23.69
C PHE A 510 6.11 -31.41 -23.49
N GLY A 511 5.35 -31.05 -22.45
CA GLY A 511 3.99 -31.53 -22.23
C GLY A 511 2.89 -30.72 -22.94
N PHE A 512 3.25 -29.73 -23.75
CA PHE A 512 2.36 -28.92 -24.60
C PHE A 512 2.65 -29.08 -26.10
N GLN A 513 3.20 -30.21 -26.50
CA GLN A 513 3.18 -30.65 -27.92
C GLN A 513 2.10 -31.69 -28.16
#